data_09fc674409be56d7fe8afef25fe19ed5
#
_entry.id   09fc674409be56d7fe8afef25fe19ed5
#
_cell.length_a   1.000
_cell.length_b   1.000
_cell.length_c   1.000
_cell.angle_alpha   90.00
_cell.angle_beta   90.00
_cell.angle_gamma   90.00
#
_symmetry.space_group_name_H-M   'P 1'
#
loop_
_entity.id
_entity.type
_entity.pdbx_description
1 polymer ?
#
loop_
_entity_poly.entity_id
_entity_poly.type
_entity_poly.pdbx_seq_one_letter_code
_entity_poly.pdbx_strand_id
1 'polypeptide(L)'
;MRNAVEAVQDLTRGAGADLVMECSGAATAINDAVYATKRGGRICLAAFPHDRVLFDAAQLVRHNIYLYGVRGEGRGTVKRGLALMAQGKISGRPFITRRFGLDELPRALETAEKRLGDAIKVVVRP
;
A
#
# COMPACT_ATOMS: atom_id res chain seq x y z
N MET A 1 -1.03 19.89 3.89
CA MET A 1 -1.10 18.65 3.09
C MET A 1 -2.58 18.33 2.91
N ARG A 2 -3.06 18.09 1.71
CA ARG A 2 -4.50 17.85 1.46
C ARG A 2 -4.87 16.46 1.99
N ASN A 3 -6.04 16.33 2.63
CA ASN A 3 -6.54 15.05 3.12
C ASN A 3 -6.85 14.13 1.92
N ALA A 4 -6.44 12.87 1.97
CA ALA A 4 -6.63 11.91 0.87
C ALA A 4 -8.11 11.66 0.55
N VAL A 5 -8.97 11.63 1.57
CA VAL A 5 -10.44 11.47 1.42
C VAL A 5 -11.01 12.64 0.62
N GLU A 6 -10.68 13.89 1.01
CA GLU A 6 -11.14 15.09 0.31
C GLU A 6 -10.67 15.09 -1.15
N ALA A 7 -9.40 14.70 -1.41
CA ALA A 7 -8.89 14.63 -2.76
C ALA A 7 -9.65 13.62 -3.62
N VAL A 8 -9.98 12.44 -3.09
CA VAL A 8 -10.78 11.42 -3.78
C VAL A 8 -12.19 11.93 -4.04
N GLN A 9 -12.83 12.54 -3.04
CA GLN A 9 -14.19 13.08 -3.18
C GLN A 9 -14.25 14.16 -4.29
N ASP A 10 -13.27 15.06 -4.34
CA ASP A 10 -13.22 16.08 -5.40
C ASP A 10 -13.02 15.48 -6.79
N LEU A 11 -12.07 14.54 -6.93
CA LEU A 11 -11.79 13.87 -8.20
C LEU A 11 -12.98 13.06 -8.72
N THR A 12 -13.79 12.52 -7.82
CA THR A 12 -14.95 11.69 -8.14
C THR A 12 -16.28 12.44 -8.08
N ARG A 13 -16.26 13.77 -7.90
CA ARG A 13 -17.46 14.62 -7.73
C ARG A 13 -18.36 14.15 -6.60
N GLY A 14 -17.77 13.72 -5.47
CA GLY A 14 -18.46 13.23 -4.31
C GLY A 14 -18.89 11.75 -4.35
N ALA A 15 -18.63 11.04 -5.46
CA ALA A 15 -19.04 9.64 -5.57
C ALA A 15 -18.17 8.67 -4.77
N GLY A 16 -16.89 8.96 -4.57
CA GLY A 16 -15.88 8.07 -4.00
C GLY A 16 -15.31 7.07 -5.00
N ALA A 17 -14.27 6.35 -4.59
CA ALA A 17 -13.57 5.39 -5.43
C ALA A 17 -14.28 4.03 -5.51
N ASP A 18 -14.25 3.39 -6.68
CA ASP A 18 -14.77 2.02 -6.89
C ASP A 18 -14.01 0.97 -6.08
N LEU A 19 -12.70 1.14 -6.01
CA LEU A 19 -11.76 0.29 -5.29
C LEU A 19 -10.71 1.15 -4.61
N VAL A 20 -10.53 0.93 -3.31
CA VAL A 20 -9.42 1.48 -2.54
C VAL A 20 -8.48 0.35 -2.14
N MET A 21 -7.19 0.51 -2.42
CA MET A 21 -6.14 -0.41 -1.95
C MET A 21 -5.35 0.26 -0.84
N GLU A 22 -5.48 -0.26 0.38
CA GLU A 22 -4.69 0.19 1.53
C GLU A 22 -3.38 -0.62 1.57
N CYS A 23 -2.26 0.08 1.35
CA CYS A 23 -0.92 -0.52 1.24
C CYS A 23 0.08 0.07 2.24
N SER A 24 -0.37 0.95 3.14
CA SER A 24 0.53 1.65 4.07
C SER A 24 0.60 0.97 5.45
N GLY A 25 -0.49 0.33 5.89
CA GLY A 25 -0.64 -0.19 7.25
C GLY A 25 -0.76 0.90 8.32
N ALA A 26 -0.94 2.17 7.93
CA ALA A 26 -1.07 3.26 8.88
C ALA A 26 -2.40 3.18 9.64
N ALA A 27 -2.40 3.54 10.91
CA ALA A 27 -3.56 3.40 11.80
C ALA A 27 -4.81 4.15 11.29
N THR A 28 -4.63 5.29 10.63
CA THR A 28 -5.74 6.09 10.09
C THR A 28 -6.19 5.63 8.71
N ALA A 29 -5.34 4.93 7.96
CA ALA A 29 -5.53 4.65 6.54
C ALA A 29 -6.75 3.76 6.26
N ILE A 30 -7.09 2.83 7.16
CA ILE A 30 -8.28 1.99 7.02
C ILE A 30 -9.55 2.84 7.12
N ASN A 31 -9.57 3.77 8.05
CA ASN A 31 -10.72 4.68 8.22
C ASN A 31 -10.84 5.64 7.03
N ASP A 32 -9.72 6.19 6.57
CA ASP A 32 -9.67 7.02 5.37
C ASP A 32 -10.18 6.24 4.14
N ALA A 33 -9.79 4.96 4.01
CA ALA A 33 -10.27 4.08 2.94
C ALA A 33 -11.79 3.89 2.97
N VAL A 34 -12.38 3.76 4.16
CA VAL A 34 -13.84 3.63 4.31
C VAL A 34 -14.56 4.87 3.78
N TYR A 35 -14.06 6.09 4.14
CA TYR A 35 -14.67 7.34 3.70
C TYR A 35 -14.35 7.73 2.25
N ALA A 36 -13.25 7.22 1.70
CA ALA A 36 -12.89 7.43 0.30
C ALA A 36 -13.64 6.50 -0.67
N THR A 37 -14.22 5.40 -0.17
CA THR A 37 -14.86 4.39 -1.00
C THR A 37 -16.31 4.76 -1.30
N LYS A 38 -16.72 4.58 -2.55
CA LYS A 38 -18.10 4.82 -2.97
C LYS A 38 -19.06 3.78 -2.40
N ARG A 39 -20.35 4.10 -2.45
CA ARG A 39 -21.43 3.15 -2.15
C ARG A 39 -21.33 1.91 -3.05
N GLY A 40 -21.37 0.71 -2.46
CA GLY A 40 -21.18 -0.57 -3.17
C GLY A 40 -19.74 -0.83 -3.63
N GLY A 41 -18.78 0.02 -3.22
CA GLY A 41 -17.36 -0.12 -3.55
C GLY A 41 -16.65 -1.19 -2.73
N ARG A 42 -15.33 -1.31 -2.94
CA ARG A 42 -14.49 -2.34 -2.33
C ARG A 42 -13.25 -1.74 -1.70
N ILE A 43 -12.85 -2.29 -0.56
CA ILE A 43 -11.59 -1.95 0.11
C ILE A 43 -10.75 -3.21 0.20
N CYS A 44 -9.54 -3.15 -0.34
CA CYS A 44 -8.53 -4.20 -0.26
C CYS A 44 -7.44 -3.79 0.73
N LEU A 45 -7.30 -4.52 1.82
CA LEU A 45 -6.20 -4.35 2.77
C LEU A 45 -5.02 -5.21 2.31
N ALA A 46 -3.96 -4.58 1.84
CA ALA A 46 -2.75 -5.23 1.34
C ALA A 46 -1.54 -5.08 2.29
N ALA A 47 -1.61 -4.16 3.24
CA ALA A 47 -0.59 -3.98 4.27
C ALA A 47 -1.02 -4.59 5.61
N PHE A 48 -0.02 -4.90 6.46
CA PHE A 48 -0.24 -5.32 7.84
C PHE A 48 -0.18 -4.09 8.76
N PRO A 49 -1.27 -3.72 9.44
CA PRO A 49 -1.18 -2.77 10.55
C PRO A 49 -0.36 -3.39 11.67
N HIS A 50 0.52 -2.61 12.30
CA HIS A 50 1.31 -3.08 13.44
C HIS A 50 0.46 -3.28 14.69
N ASP A 51 -0.59 -2.48 14.84
CA ASP A 51 -1.48 -2.46 15.99
C ASP A 51 -2.94 -2.72 15.59
N ARG A 52 -3.80 -2.88 16.59
CA ARG A 52 -5.24 -2.92 16.39
C ARG A 52 -5.72 -1.55 15.92
N VAL A 53 -6.51 -1.54 14.85
CA VAL A 53 -7.03 -0.31 14.25
C VAL A 53 -8.52 -0.21 14.51
N LEU A 54 -8.96 0.95 15.02
CA LEU A 54 -10.37 1.30 15.11
C LEU A 54 -10.79 1.98 13.80
N PHE A 55 -11.92 1.57 13.25
CA PHE A 55 -12.52 2.21 12.07
C PHE A 55 -14.04 2.19 12.17
N ASP A 56 -14.71 3.04 11.41
CA ASP A 56 -16.18 3.14 11.41
C ASP A 56 -16.80 2.01 10.59
N ALA A 57 -17.04 0.87 11.26
CA ALA A 57 -17.69 -0.29 10.65
C ALA A 57 -19.15 0.00 10.23
N ALA A 58 -19.81 0.99 10.85
CA ALA A 58 -21.18 1.35 10.48
C ALA A 58 -21.26 1.92 9.05
N GLN A 59 -20.20 2.55 8.57
CA GLN A 59 -20.13 3.03 7.18
C GLN A 59 -20.10 1.88 6.18
N LEU A 60 -19.45 0.76 6.51
CA LEU A 60 -19.47 -0.44 5.64
C LEU A 60 -20.89 -0.91 5.39
N VAL A 61 -21.67 -1.03 6.47
CA VAL A 61 -23.06 -1.48 6.41
C VAL A 61 -23.94 -0.45 5.70
N ARG A 62 -23.83 0.83 6.11
CA ARG A 62 -24.66 1.93 5.57
C ARG A 62 -24.48 2.11 4.06
N HIS A 63 -23.26 1.90 3.56
CA HIS A 63 -22.91 2.10 2.16
C HIS A 63 -22.69 0.81 1.38
N ASN A 64 -22.93 -0.35 1.99
CA ASN A 64 -22.76 -1.66 1.36
C ASN A 64 -21.34 -1.83 0.78
N ILE A 65 -20.31 -1.47 1.57
CA ILE A 65 -18.90 -1.54 1.16
C ILE A 65 -18.33 -2.92 1.53
N TYR A 66 -17.60 -3.52 0.60
CA TYR A 66 -16.90 -4.79 0.80
C TYR A 66 -15.47 -4.54 1.28
N LEU A 67 -15.16 -5.03 2.48
CA LEU A 67 -13.80 -4.98 3.05
C LEU A 67 -13.20 -6.38 3.04
N TYR A 68 -12.00 -6.54 2.48
CA TYR A 68 -11.28 -7.81 2.46
C TYR A 68 -9.76 -7.61 2.55
N GLY A 69 -9.08 -8.59 3.12
CA GLY A 69 -7.63 -8.62 3.19
C GLY A 69 -7.03 -9.53 2.11
N VAL A 70 -5.83 -9.19 1.65
CA VAL A 70 -5.03 -10.04 0.76
C VAL A 70 -3.66 -10.26 1.35
N ARG A 71 -3.13 -11.47 1.16
CA ARG A 71 -1.75 -11.80 1.48
C ARG A 71 -1.04 -12.23 0.20
N GLY A 72 0.14 -11.64 -0.07
CA GLY A 72 0.86 -11.82 -1.32
C GLY A 72 1.47 -13.20 -1.55
N GLU A 73 1.38 -14.12 -0.59
CA GLU A 73 2.05 -15.42 -0.60
C GLU A 73 1.17 -16.56 -1.18
N GLY A 74 0.14 -16.23 -1.95
CA GLY A 74 -0.67 -17.24 -2.61
C GLY A 74 0.13 -18.08 -3.61
N ARG A 75 -0.24 -19.37 -3.76
CA ARG A 75 0.41 -20.28 -4.73
C ARG A 75 0.47 -19.65 -6.11
N GLY A 76 1.69 -19.53 -6.65
CA GLY A 76 1.92 -18.97 -7.99
C GLY A 76 1.99 -17.45 -8.09
N THR A 77 1.79 -16.67 -7.00
CA THR A 77 1.86 -15.20 -7.04
C THR A 77 3.25 -14.71 -7.43
N VAL A 78 4.31 -15.27 -6.85
CA VAL A 78 5.70 -14.96 -7.22
C VAL A 78 5.97 -15.30 -8.68
N LYS A 79 5.55 -16.48 -9.14
CA LYS A 79 5.70 -16.89 -10.55
C LYS A 79 5.01 -15.91 -11.49
N ARG A 80 3.79 -15.47 -11.17
CA ARG A 80 3.07 -14.47 -11.97
C ARG A 80 3.77 -13.12 -11.97
N GLY A 81 4.26 -12.68 -10.81
CA GLY A 81 5.02 -11.44 -10.68
C GLY A 81 6.28 -11.46 -11.55
N LEU A 82 7.07 -12.54 -11.49
CA LEU A 82 8.26 -12.73 -12.33
C LEU A 82 7.92 -12.78 -13.82
N ALA A 83 6.83 -13.44 -14.21
CA ALA A 83 6.38 -13.46 -15.60
C ALA A 83 5.99 -12.07 -16.12
N LEU A 84 5.32 -11.23 -15.30
CA LEU A 84 5.02 -9.85 -15.65
C LEU A 84 6.28 -8.99 -15.78
N MET A 85 7.27 -9.21 -14.92
CA MET A 85 8.58 -8.55 -15.02
C MET A 85 9.33 -8.98 -16.28
N ALA A 86 9.36 -10.28 -16.60
CA ALA A 86 9.98 -10.79 -17.80
C ALA A 86 9.33 -10.25 -19.09
N GLN A 87 8.02 -10.01 -19.06
CA GLN A 87 7.27 -9.39 -20.17
C GLN A 87 7.42 -7.86 -20.23
N GLY A 88 8.19 -7.25 -19.32
CA GLY A 88 8.34 -5.80 -19.25
C GLY A 88 7.08 -5.02 -18.81
N LYS A 89 6.03 -5.73 -18.36
CA LYS A 89 4.77 -5.09 -17.91
C LYS A 89 4.89 -4.39 -16.57
N ILE A 90 5.80 -4.84 -15.72
CA ILE A 90 6.15 -4.22 -14.44
C ILE A 90 7.66 -4.18 -14.28
N SER A 91 8.16 -3.18 -13.55
CA SER A 91 9.59 -3.06 -13.24
C SER A 91 9.77 -2.73 -11.75
N GLY A 92 10.66 -3.46 -11.09
CA GLY A 92 11.09 -3.16 -9.73
C GLY A 92 12.19 -2.08 -9.65
N ARG A 93 12.84 -1.74 -10.77
CA ARG A 93 13.98 -0.81 -10.80
C ARG A 93 13.70 0.57 -10.19
N PRO A 94 12.57 1.24 -10.46
CA PRO A 94 12.27 2.55 -9.88
C PRO A 94 12.15 2.54 -8.36
N PHE A 95 11.83 1.39 -7.75
CA PHE A 95 11.69 1.27 -6.30
C PHE A 95 13.04 1.09 -5.59
N ILE A 96 14.11 0.66 -6.29
CA ILE A 96 15.45 0.50 -5.72
C ILE A 96 16.13 1.86 -5.70
N THR A 97 15.98 2.56 -4.58
CA THR A 97 16.47 3.94 -4.45
C THR A 97 17.86 4.04 -3.84
N ARG A 98 18.33 3.00 -3.15
CA ARG A 98 19.66 2.97 -2.54
C ARG A 98 20.32 1.60 -2.73
N ARG A 99 21.64 1.63 -2.92
CA ARG A 99 22.47 0.41 -3.03
C ARG A 99 23.72 0.61 -2.17
N PHE A 100 24.07 -0.44 -1.43
CA PHE A 100 25.24 -0.48 -0.55
C PHE A 100 26.03 -1.76 -0.83
N GLY A 101 27.33 -1.74 -0.51
CA GLY A 101 28.14 -2.95 -0.38
C GLY A 101 27.83 -3.71 0.90
N LEU A 102 28.31 -4.93 1.01
CA LEU A 102 28.13 -5.74 2.23
C LEU A 102 28.85 -5.14 3.45
N ASP A 103 29.98 -4.49 3.21
CA ASP A 103 30.76 -3.75 4.19
C ASP A 103 30.01 -2.54 4.79
N GLU A 104 29.04 -2.01 4.06
CA GLU A 104 28.18 -0.90 4.49
C GLU A 104 26.85 -1.38 5.12
N LEU A 105 26.69 -2.65 5.48
CA LEU A 105 25.44 -3.23 5.99
C LEU A 105 24.81 -2.41 7.13
N PRO A 106 25.54 -1.94 8.16
CA PRO A 106 24.94 -1.15 9.24
C PRO A 106 24.29 0.13 8.72
N ARG A 107 24.93 0.82 7.77
CA ARG A 107 24.42 2.03 7.13
C ARG A 107 23.21 1.74 6.23
N ALA A 108 23.21 0.61 5.55
CA ALA A 108 22.09 0.17 4.73
C ALA A 108 20.83 -0.07 5.59
N LEU A 109 20.99 -0.74 6.74
CA LEU A 109 19.89 -1.00 7.69
C LEU A 109 19.34 0.30 8.27
N GLU A 110 20.21 1.20 8.73
CA GLU A 110 19.81 2.52 9.24
C GLU A 110 19.05 3.31 8.17
N THR A 111 19.55 3.31 6.93
CA THR A 111 18.90 4.00 5.80
C THR A 111 17.51 3.46 5.52
N ALA A 112 17.34 2.14 5.59
CA ALA A 112 16.04 1.49 5.39
C ALA A 112 15.05 1.78 6.52
N GLU A 113 15.51 1.69 7.78
CA GLU A 113 14.69 1.90 8.96
C GLU A 113 14.20 3.35 9.08
N LYS A 114 15.13 4.30 8.94
CA LYS A 114 14.84 5.73 9.06
C LYS A 114 14.38 6.38 7.76
N ARG A 115 14.29 5.64 6.66
CA ARG A 115 13.95 6.13 5.30
C ARG A 115 14.80 7.33 4.89
N LEU A 116 16.10 7.30 5.17
CA LEU A 116 17.00 8.42 4.91
C LEU A 116 17.05 8.73 3.41
N GLY A 117 16.92 10.01 3.06
CA GLY A 117 16.94 10.49 1.68
C GLY A 117 15.84 9.86 0.82
N ASP A 118 14.63 9.75 1.35
CA ASP A 118 13.45 9.17 0.68
C ASP A 118 13.67 7.71 0.21
N ALA A 119 14.38 6.90 1.00
CA ALA A 119 14.63 5.51 0.68
C ALA A 119 13.32 4.70 0.64
N ILE A 120 13.02 4.10 -0.52
CA ILE A 120 11.88 3.20 -0.72
C ILE A 120 12.35 1.75 -0.56
N LYS A 121 13.33 1.34 -1.37
CA LYS A 121 13.94 0.02 -1.29
C LYS A 121 15.46 0.15 -1.25
N VAL A 122 16.04 -0.40 -0.19
CA VAL A 122 17.48 -0.50 0.00
C VAL A 122 17.93 -1.90 -0.40
N VAL A 123 18.98 -2.00 -1.21
CA VAL A 123 19.58 -3.27 -1.65
C VAL A 123 21.04 -3.31 -1.23
N VAL A 124 21.45 -4.41 -0.63
CA VAL A 124 22.85 -4.70 -0.32
C VAL A 124 23.36 -5.73 -1.34
N ARG A 125 24.55 -5.52 -1.86
CA ARG A 125 25.24 -6.44 -2.77
C ARG A 125 26.47 -7.02 -2.09
N PRO A 126 26.76 -8.29 -2.32
CA PRO A 126 28.02 -8.89 -1.89
C PRO A 126 29.20 -8.26 -2.61
#